data_bccad18d99726bbaad501cd07254e7bf
#
_entry.id   bccad18d99726bbaad501cd07254e7bf
#
_cell.length_a   1.000
_cell.length_b   1.000
_cell.length_c   1.000
_cell.angle_alpha   90.00
_cell.angle_beta   90.00
_cell.angle_gamma   90.00
#
_symmetry.space_group_name_H-M   'P 1'
#
loop_
_entity.id
_entity.type
_entity.pdbx_description
1 polymer ?
#
loop_
_entity_poly.entity_id
_entity_poly.type
_entity_poly.pdbx_seq_one_letter_code
_entity_poly.pdbx_strand_id
1 'polypeptide(L)'
;MRATCKVLLVLGLTALLTGPALAQGQRKGGGFGRGGFGGPGMLLNNKGVQKELKLTDDQAKKVTDALRAVNEKHQEEFAGLQDLQGDERREKAQEIMKKVNEEQTKAISEILSVDQVKRLNQIELQVSGPRAFSQEKVQKELKLTDDQKDKIKTINDDLNQEMQGLRGGGGDFQENQKKMAAMRKEAMEKITAVLTDDQKKSWKELTGEPYEFKFEAGQFGGRRGKKKDGV
;
A
#
# COMPACT_ATOMS: atom_id res chain seq x y z
N MET A 1 -13.54 78.66 10.16
CA MET A 1 -13.60 79.03 8.73
C MET A 1 -13.80 77.76 7.99
N ARG A 2 -15.04 77.48 7.54
CA ARG A 2 -15.50 77.61 6.14
C ARG A 2 -14.56 76.89 5.19
N ALA A 3 -14.91 75.89 4.39
CA ALA A 3 -16.13 75.70 3.62
C ALA A 3 -16.11 74.31 2.98
N THR A 4 -17.25 73.65 2.95
CA THR A 4 -18.06 73.26 1.77
C THR A 4 -17.44 72.19 0.84
N CYS A 5 -18.00 70.99 0.89
CA CYS A 5 -18.95 70.45 -0.07
C CYS A 5 -18.43 70.26 -1.51
N LYS A 6 -18.37 69.04 -1.97
CA LYS A 6 -19.02 68.67 -3.25
C LYS A 6 -19.11 67.12 -3.39
N VAL A 7 -20.34 66.70 -3.43
CA VAL A 7 -20.83 65.38 -3.89
C VAL A 7 -20.61 65.30 -5.40
N LEU A 8 -20.08 64.21 -5.86
CA LEU A 8 -20.27 63.76 -7.24
C LEU A 8 -20.57 62.23 -7.25
N LEU A 9 -21.82 61.97 -7.51
CA LEU A 9 -22.41 60.70 -7.89
C LEU A 9 -21.92 60.38 -9.31
N VAL A 10 -21.29 59.22 -9.48
CA VAL A 10 -21.15 58.61 -10.81
C VAL A 10 -21.72 57.22 -10.72
N LEU A 11 -22.87 57.07 -11.33
CA LEU A 11 -23.50 55.82 -11.74
C LEU A 11 -22.64 55.19 -12.86
N GLY A 12 -22.37 53.93 -12.77
CA GLY A 12 -21.67 53.25 -13.88
C GLY A 12 -21.52 51.78 -13.73
N LEU A 13 -22.51 51.04 -14.11
CA LEU A 13 -22.48 49.80 -14.88
C LEU A 13 -21.91 48.55 -14.18
N THR A 14 -22.79 47.80 -13.57
CA THR A 14 -22.59 46.40 -13.22
C THR A 14 -22.45 45.54 -14.48
N ALA A 15 -21.25 45.14 -14.82
CA ALA A 15 -21.01 44.09 -15.78
C ALA A 15 -21.02 42.76 -15.02
N LEU A 16 -22.12 42.04 -15.11
CA LEU A 16 -22.23 40.62 -14.74
C LEU A 16 -21.41 39.79 -15.72
N LEU A 17 -20.15 39.47 -15.36
CA LEU A 17 -19.38 38.46 -16.02
C LEU A 17 -19.74 37.11 -15.35
N THR A 18 -20.77 36.44 -15.90
CA THR A 18 -21.01 35.02 -15.67
C THR A 18 -19.94 34.25 -16.40
N GLY A 19 -18.80 34.04 -15.71
CA GLY A 19 -17.82 33.05 -16.14
C GLY A 19 -18.40 31.66 -15.95
N PRO A 20 -18.22 30.73 -16.92
CA PRO A 20 -18.64 29.36 -16.70
C PRO A 20 -17.86 28.79 -15.53
N ALA A 21 -18.56 28.39 -14.48
CA ALA A 21 -18.01 27.55 -13.41
C ALA A 21 -17.49 26.28 -14.06
N LEU A 22 -16.18 26.21 -14.24
CA LEU A 22 -15.51 24.95 -14.55
C LEU A 22 -15.82 24.02 -13.38
N ALA A 23 -16.79 23.16 -13.58
CA ALA A 23 -17.06 22.03 -12.72
C ALA A 23 -15.75 21.23 -12.65
N GLN A 24 -14.98 21.51 -11.63
CA GLN A 24 -13.82 20.72 -11.26
C GLN A 24 -14.36 19.37 -10.85
N GLY A 25 -14.42 18.48 -11.83
CA GLY A 25 -14.84 17.09 -11.64
C GLY A 25 -14.04 16.51 -10.48
N GLN A 26 -14.70 16.36 -9.35
CA GLN A 26 -14.19 15.57 -8.23
C GLN A 26 -13.84 14.21 -8.77
N ARG A 27 -12.56 14.00 -9.08
CA ARG A 27 -12.01 12.68 -9.31
C ARG A 27 -12.20 11.90 -8.00
N LYS A 28 -13.27 11.14 -7.93
CA LYS A 28 -13.43 10.04 -6.97
C LYS A 28 -12.32 9.03 -7.28
N GLY A 29 -11.10 9.38 -6.95
CA GLY A 29 -9.95 8.49 -6.96
C GLY A 29 -10.00 7.67 -5.69
N GLY A 30 -10.48 6.44 -5.79
CA GLY A 30 -10.36 5.46 -4.75
C GLY A 30 -8.88 5.27 -4.39
N GLY A 31 -8.40 6.03 -3.40
CA GLY A 31 -7.02 6.01 -2.91
C GLY A 31 -6.76 4.93 -1.87
N PHE A 32 -7.47 3.82 -1.89
CA PHE A 32 -7.30 2.73 -0.93
C PHE A 32 -6.13 1.77 -1.25
N GLY A 33 -5.24 2.11 -2.18
CA GLY A 33 -4.10 1.26 -2.58
C GLY A 33 -2.74 1.63 -2.00
N ARG A 34 -2.63 2.50 -0.99
CA ARG A 34 -1.32 3.07 -0.62
C ARG A 34 -0.63 2.50 0.63
N GLY A 35 -1.20 1.52 1.30
CA GLY A 35 -0.68 1.06 2.59
C GLY A 35 -0.43 -0.42 2.70
N GLY A 36 0.39 -1.03 1.89
CA GLY A 36 0.78 -2.42 2.15
C GLY A 36 0.82 -3.28 0.89
N PHE A 37 1.90 -3.16 0.16
CA PHE A 37 2.30 -4.25 -0.73
C PHE A 37 2.65 -5.44 0.14
N GLY A 38 1.82 -6.48 0.17
CA GLY A 38 2.20 -7.73 0.78
C GLY A 38 1.23 -8.36 1.79
N GLY A 39 0.02 -7.85 1.97
CA GLY A 39 -0.94 -8.57 2.80
C GLY A 39 -1.37 -9.90 2.16
N PRO A 40 -1.76 -10.91 2.96
CA PRO A 40 -2.04 -12.26 2.48
C PRO A 40 -3.11 -12.30 1.38
N GLY A 41 -4.11 -11.42 1.46
CA GLY A 41 -5.16 -11.32 0.44
C GLY A 41 -4.63 -10.88 -0.92
N MET A 42 -3.67 -9.96 -0.97
CA MET A 42 -3.07 -9.53 -2.23
C MET A 42 -2.22 -10.63 -2.87
N LEU A 43 -1.45 -11.36 -2.06
CA LEU A 43 -0.62 -12.46 -2.54
C LEU A 43 -1.48 -13.60 -3.09
N LEU A 44 -2.55 -13.96 -2.39
CA LEU A 44 -3.43 -15.05 -2.79
C LEU A 44 -4.29 -14.76 -4.03
N ASN A 45 -4.44 -13.49 -4.42
CA ASN A 45 -5.03 -13.11 -5.70
C ASN A 45 -4.06 -13.25 -6.88
N ASN A 46 -2.77 -13.48 -6.63
CA ASN A 46 -1.76 -13.68 -7.68
C ASN A 46 -1.70 -15.15 -8.12
N LYS A 47 -1.87 -15.40 -9.41
CA LYS A 47 -1.86 -16.76 -9.98
C LYS A 47 -0.53 -17.49 -9.78
N GLY A 48 0.59 -16.75 -9.82
CA GLY A 48 1.92 -17.29 -9.55
C GLY A 48 2.03 -17.80 -8.12
N VAL A 49 1.51 -17.03 -7.14
CA VAL A 49 1.47 -17.45 -5.73
C VAL A 49 0.54 -18.65 -5.53
N GLN A 50 -0.65 -18.66 -6.16
CA GLN A 50 -1.56 -19.81 -6.09
C GLN A 50 -0.89 -21.09 -6.62
N LYS A 51 -0.14 -20.98 -7.71
CA LYS A 51 0.65 -22.08 -8.29
C LYS A 51 1.76 -22.56 -7.35
N GLU A 52 2.51 -21.64 -6.77
CA GLU A 52 3.60 -21.94 -5.83
C GLU A 52 3.07 -22.67 -4.59
N LEU A 53 1.91 -22.24 -4.10
CA LEU A 53 1.23 -22.88 -2.98
C LEU A 53 0.51 -24.17 -3.38
N LYS A 54 0.47 -24.53 -4.66
CA LYS A 54 -0.26 -25.68 -5.21
C LYS A 54 -1.73 -25.69 -4.76
N LEU A 55 -2.39 -24.52 -4.80
CA LEU A 55 -3.79 -24.44 -4.45
C LEU A 55 -4.64 -25.23 -5.43
N THR A 56 -5.61 -25.97 -4.92
CA THR A 56 -6.68 -26.51 -5.75
C THR A 56 -7.62 -25.38 -6.19
N ASP A 57 -8.35 -25.60 -7.28
CA ASP A 57 -9.34 -24.61 -7.76
C ASP A 57 -10.40 -24.31 -6.68
N ASP A 58 -10.78 -25.32 -5.90
CA ASP A 58 -11.70 -25.17 -4.77
C ASP A 58 -11.10 -24.29 -3.67
N GLN A 59 -9.84 -24.52 -3.28
CA GLN A 59 -9.15 -23.66 -2.31
C GLN A 59 -9.02 -22.22 -2.82
N ALA A 60 -8.62 -22.02 -4.06
CA ALA A 60 -8.47 -20.70 -4.66
C ALA A 60 -9.80 -19.92 -4.68
N LYS A 61 -10.92 -20.62 -4.98
CA LYS A 61 -12.25 -20.05 -4.92
C LYS A 61 -12.66 -19.71 -3.49
N LYS A 62 -12.52 -20.65 -2.54
CA LYS A 62 -12.85 -20.43 -1.11
C LYS A 62 -12.09 -19.24 -0.53
N VAL A 63 -10.78 -19.15 -0.82
CA VAL A 63 -9.95 -18.01 -0.40
C VAL A 63 -10.49 -16.70 -0.97
N THR A 64 -10.80 -16.67 -2.26
CA THR A 64 -11.34 -15.46 -2.91
C THR A 64 -12.65 -15.03 -2.27
N ASP A 65 -13.55 -15.97 -2.02
CA ASP A 65 -14.86 -15.71 -1.41
C ASP A 65 -14.71 -15.25 0.05
N ALA A 66 -13.83 -15.88 0.83
CA ALA A 66 -13.54 -15.49 2.21
C ALA A 66 -12.93 -14.07 2.30
N LEU A 67 -11.95 -13.75 1.44
CA LEU A 67 -11.35 -12.41 1.39
C LEU A 67 -12.37 -11.34 0.99
N ARG A 68 -13.29 -11.68 0.08
CA ARG A 68 -14.39 -10.78 -0.30
C ARG A 68 -15.32 -10.53 0.88
N ALA A 69 -15.75 -11.60 1.58
CA ALA A 69 -16.63 -11.47 2.72
C ALA A 69 -16.03 -10.60 3.84
N VAL A 70 -14.73 -10.76 4.13
CA VAL A 70 -14.04 -9.88 5.10
C VAL A 70 -14.03 -8.42 4.63
N ASN A 71 -13.74 -8.18 3.35
CA ASN A 71 -13.71 -6.81 2.82
C ASN A 71 -15.12 -6.16 2.83
N GLU A 72 -16.17 -6.91 2.48
CA GLU A 72 -17.55 -6.45 2.52
C GLU A 72 -17.98 -6.10 3.96
N LYS A 73 -17.61 -6.93 4.94
CA LYS A 73 -17.87 -6.69 6.36
C LYS A 73 -17.32 -5.34 6.85
N HIS A 74 -16.14 -4.95 6.38
CA HIS A 74 -15.48 -3.70 6.79
C HIS A 74 -15.74 -2.52 5.85
N GLN A 75 -16.58 -2.67 4.82
CA GLN A 75 -16.83 -1.64 3.82
C GLN A 75 -17.33 -0.33 4.42
N GLU A 76 -18.24 -0.42 5.40
CA GLU A 76 -18.78 0.76 6.08
C GLU A 76 -17.74 1.48 6.93
N GLU A 77 -16.86 0.74 7.63
CA GLU A 77 -15.75 1.34 8.38
C GLU A 77 -14.79 2.10 7.47
N PHE A 78 -14.50 1.55 6.29
CA PHE A 78 -13.69 2.24 5.27
C PHE A 78 -14.41 3.46 4.67
N ALA A 79 -15.72 3.40 4.50
CA ALA A 79 -16.50 4.55 4.02
C ALA A 79 -16.44 5.70 5.02
N GLY A 80 -16.53 5.43 6.32
CA GLY A 80 -16.42 6.43 7.38
C GLY A 80 -15.08 7.18 7.42
N LEU A 81 -14.01 6.62 6.81
CA LEU A 81 -12.73 7.34 6.69
C LEU A 81 -12.79 8.58 5.79
N GLN A 82 -13.84 8.72 4.97
CA GLN A 82 -13.98 9.89 4.09
C GLN A 82 -14.31 11.16 4.88
N ASP A 83 -14.92 11.01 6.04
CA ASP A 83 -15.32 12.12 6.92
C ASP A 83 -14.17 12.55 7.85
N LEU A 84 -13.09 11.79 7.93
CA LEU A 84 -11.92 12.05 8.76
C LEU A 84 -10.78 12.70 7.96
N GLN A 85 -9.94 13.48 8.65
CA GLN A 85 -8.78 14.14 8.03
C GLN A 85 -7.50 13.95 8.87
N GLY A 86 -6.37 14.26 8.24
CA GLY A 86 -5.07 14.29 8.93
C GLY A 86 -4.69 12.99 9.63
N ASP A 87 -4.26 13.12 10.87
CA ASP A 87 -3.75 12.00 11.67
C ASP A 87 -4.87 11.08 12.15
N GLU A 88 -6.03 11.62 12.52
CA GLU A 88 -7.19 10.82 12.92
C GLU A 88 -7.61 9.81 11.83
N ARG A 89 -7.68 10.28 10.57
CA ARG A 89 -7.94 9.40 9.42
C ARG A 89 -6.88 8.31 9.29
N ARG A 90 -5.62 8.67 9.52
CA ARG A 90 -4.49 7.73 9.39
C ARG A 90 -4.54 6.65 10.47
N GLU A 91 -4.76 7.06 11.72
CA GLU A 91 -4.86 6.14 12.85
C GLU A 91 -6.06 5.19 12.68
N LYS A 92 -7.22 5.72 12.32
CA LYS A 92 -8.41 4.91 12.09
C LYS A 92 -8.24 3.95 10.92
N ALA A 93 -7.60 4.40 9.84
CA ALA A 93 -7.28 3.52 8.71
C ALA A 93 -6.34 2.38 9.11
N GLN A 94 -5.35 2.63 9.96
CA GLN A 94 -4.45 1.60 10.47
C GLN A 94 -5.18 0.59 11.36
N GLU A 95 -6.07 1.05 12.22
CA GLU A 95 -6.90 0.18 13.07
C GLU A 95 -7.78 -0.76 12.23
N ILE A 96 -8.50 -0.21 11.24
CA ILE A 96 -9.34 -1.01 10.34
C ILE A 96 -8.49 -2.01 9.55
N MET A 97 -7.35 -1.58 8.99
CA MET A 97 -6.46 -2.47 8.25
C MET A 97 -5.90 -3.60 9.10
N LYS A 98 -5.60 -3.33 10.38
CA LYS A 98 -5.17 -4.37 11.31
C LYS A 98 -6.27 -5.43 11.51
N LYS A 99 -7.51 -5.01 11.80
CA LYS A 99 -8.66 -5.92 11.95
C LYS A 99 -8.89 -6.76 10.68
N VAL A 100 -8.89 -6.10 9.52
CA VAL A 100 -9.05 -6.78 8.22
C VAL A 100 -7.97 -7.83 8.02
N ASN A 101 -6.70 -7.49 8.27
CA ASN A 101 -5.60 -8.43 8.11
C ASN A 101 -5.69 -9.63 9.07
N GLU A 102 -6.09 -9.40 10.32
CA GLU A 102 -6.29 -10.46 11.31
C GLU A 102 -7.42 -11.41 10.87
N GLU A 103 -8.57 -10.88 10.44
CA GLU A 103 -9.69 -11.68 9.98
C GLU A 103 -9.37 -12.42 8.67
N GLN A 104 -8.68 -11.78 7.72
CA GLN A 104 -8.23 -12.44 6.49
C GLN A 104 -7.25 -13.58 6.81
N THR A 105 -6.29 -13.35 7.69
CA THR A 105 -5.32 -14.39 8.09
C THR A 105 -6.02 -15.59 8.72
N LYS A 106 -7.01 -15.33 9.59
CA LYS A 106 -7.80 -16.40 10.21
C LYS A 106 -8.57 -17.19 9.15
N ALA A 107 -9.33 -16.51 8.29
CA ALA A 107 -10.11 -17.16 7.24
C ALA A 107 -9.25 -17.99 6.28
N ILE A 108 -8.07 -17.48 5.93
CA ILE A 108 -7.09 -18.18 5.09
C ILE A 108 -6.56 -19.45 5.79
N SER A 109 -6.24 -19.36 7.08
CA SER A 109 -5.71 -20.49 7.84
C SER A 109 -6.72 -21.65 8.01
N GLU A 110 -8.01 -21.39 7.87
CA GLU A 110 -9.07 -22.41 7.90
C GLU A 110 -9.21 -23.14 6.55
N ILE A 111 -8.71 -22.55 5.45
CA ILE A 111 -8.82 -23.08 4.09
C ILE A 111 -7.53 -23.77 3.63
N LEU A 112 -6.40 -23.21 4.00
CA LEU A 112 -5.08 -23.68 3.57
C LEU A 112 -4.51 -24.71 4.54
N SER A 113 -3.72 -25.64 4.01
CA SER A 113 -2.94 -26.55 4.85
C SER A 113 -1.82 -25.81 5.60
N VAL A 114 -1.28 -26.44 6.64
CA VAL A 114 -0.17 -25.90 7.44
C VAL A 114 1.03 -25.55 6.55
N ASP A 115 1.36 -26.40 5.59
CA ASP A 115 2.49 -26.20 4.67
C ASP A 115 2.22 -25.04 3.71
N GLN A 116 0.98 -24.90 3.21
CA GLN A 116 0.58 -23.79 2.36
C GLN A 116 0.63 -22.46 3.12
N VAL A 117 0.15 -22.42 4.37
CA VAL A 117 0.25 -21.23 5.23
C VAL A 117 1.71 -20.88 5.52
N LYS A 118 2.54 -21.88 5.84
CA LYS A 118 3.98 -21.65 6.05
C LYS A 118 4.63 -21.06 4.81
N ARG A 119 4.37 -21.62 3.62
CA ARG A 119 4.94 -21.11 2.36
C ARG A 119 4.40 -19.72 2.02
N LEU A 120 3.13 -19.44 2.25
CA LEU A 120 2.55 -18.11 2.08
C LEU A 120 3.26 -17.06 2.93
N ASN A 121 3.49 -17.36 4.22
CA ASN A 121 4.21 -16.47 5.13
C ASN A 121 5.66 -16.22 4.66
N GLN A 122 6.34 -17.24 4.13
CA GLN A 122 7.67 -17.09 3.55
C GLN A 122 7.68 -16.13 2.37
N ILE A 123 6.72 -16.29 1.45
CA ILE A 123 6.55 -15.40 0.29
C ILE A 123 6.21 -13.98 0.75
N GLU A 124 5.34 -13.83 1.75
CA GLU A 124 4.97 -12.52 2.31
C GLU A 124 6.20 -11.77 2.85
N LEU A 125 7.07 -12.44 3.59
CA LEU A 125 8.31 -11.85 4.09
C LEU A 125 9.25 -11.42 2.96
N GLN A 126 9.40 -12.25 1.92
CA GLN A 126 10.22 -11.94 0.75
C GLN A 126 9.67 -10.74 -0.02
N VAL A 127 8.36 -10.67 -0.25
CA VAL A 127 7.71 -9.55 -0.95
C VAL A 127 7.73 -8.26 -0.13
N SER A 128 7.61 -8.36 1.19
CA SER A 128 7.74 -7.23 2.11
C SER A 128 9.17 -6.67 2.11
N GLY A 129 10.17 -7.53 1.91
CA GLY A 129 11.58 -7.15 1.84
C GLY A 129 12.05 -6.39 3.09
N PRO A 130 12.68 -5.20 2.95
CA PRO A 130 13.17 -4.40 4.07
C PRO A 130 12.11 -4.11 5.14
N ARG A 131 10.85 -3.94 4.73
CA ARG A 131 9.73 -3.66 5.65
C ARG A 131 9.36 -4.83 6.55
N ALA A 132 9.70 -6.06 6.17
CA ALA A 132 9.45 -7.23 7.01
C ALA A 132 10.11 -7.08 8.39
N PHE A 133 11.28 -6.45 8.47
CA PHE A 133 12.00 -6.23 9.73
C PHE A 133 11.36 -5.21 10.68
N SER A 134 10.35 -4.47 10.23
CA SER A 134 9.52 -3.62 11.08
C SER A 134 8.35 -4.38 11.71
N GLN A 135 8.10 -5.62 11.31
CA GLN A 135 7.05 -6.46 11.87
C GLN A 135 7.49 -7.00 13.23
N GLU A 136 6.67 -6.83 14.26
CA GLU A 136 6.97 -7.27 15.63
C GLU A 136 7.30 -8.77 15.70
N LYS A 137 6.59 -9.60 14.91
CA LYS A 137 6.85 -11.04 14.81
C LYS A 137 8.27 -11.32 14.33
N VAL A 138 8.72 -10.64 13.27
CA VAL A 138 10.07 -10.81 12.71
C VAL A 138 11.13 -10.33 13.71
N GLN A 139 10.90 -9.20 14.36
CA GLN A 139 11.80 -8.65 15.38
C GLN A 139 12.00 -9.63 16.55
N LYS A 140 10.91 -10.28 17.00
CA LYS A 140 10.93 -11.29 18.07
C LYS A 140 11.66 -12.57 17.62
N GLU A 141 11.34 -13.09 16.44
CA GLU A 141 11.96 -14.30 15.91
C GLU A 141 13.48 -14.14 15.69
N LEU A 142 13.89 -12.97 15.20
CA LEU A 142 15.30 -12.63 15.01
C LEU A 142 15.97 -12.14 16.30
N LYS A 143 15.22 -11.93 17.38
CA LYS A 143 15.72 -11.37 18.67
C LYS A 143 16.51 -10.08 18.43
N LEU A 144 15.96 -9.15 17.64
CA LEU A 144 16.62 -7.89 17.33
C LEU A 144 16.79 -7.06 18.60
N THR A 145 18.00 -6.54 18.82
CA THR A 145 18.26 -5.56 19.88
C THR A 145 17.60 -4.22 19.54
N ASP A 146 17.42 -3.35 20.53
CA ASP A 146 16.83 -2.04 20.30
C ASP A 146 17.70 -1.19 19.37
N ASP A 147 19.03 -1.24 19.49
CA ASP A 147 19.94 -0.59 18.55
C ASP A 147 19.76 -1.09 17.09
N GLN A 148 19.53 -2.38 16.93
CA GLN A 148 19.26 -2.94 15.59
C GLN A 148 17.92 -2.48 15.06
N LYS A 149 16.87 -2.45 15.88
CA LYS A 149 15.54 -1.95 15.50
C LYS A 149 15.60 -0.48 15.08
N ASP A 150 16.33 0.37 15.81
CA ASP A 150 16.51 1.79 15.49
C ASP A 150 17.24 1.99 14.16
N LYS A 151 18.34 1.25 13.93
CA LYS A 151 19.05 1.28 12.65
C LYS A 151 18.19 0.82 11.48
N ILE A 152 17.45 -0.26 11.66
CA ILE A 152 16.53 -0.80 10.65
C ILE A 152 15.39 0.19 10.37
N LYS A 153 14.86 0.82 11.41
CA LYS A 153 13.86 1.87 11.26
C LYS A 153 14.37 3.02 10.41
N THR A 154 15.57 3.53 10.70
CA THR A 154 16.21 4.59 9.91
C THR A 154 16.34 4.18 8.45
N ILE A 155 16.87 2.99 8.16
CA ILE A 155 17.02 2.48 6.78
C ILE A 155 15.66 2.42 6.07
N ASN A 156 14.60 1.97 6.76
CA ASN A 156 13.26 1.90 6.18
C ASN A 156 12.63 3.30 5.97
N ASP A 157 12.88 4.25 6.85
CA ASP A 157 12.40 5.62 6.72
C ASP A 157 13.07 6.32 5.53
N ASP A 158 14.38 6.17 5.38
CA ASP A 158 15.15 6.67 4.23
C ASP A 158 14.62 6.06 2.91
N LEU A 159 14.45 4.74 2.85
CA LEU A 159 13.88 4.06 1.70
C LEU A 159 12.49 4.60 1.34
N ASN A 160 11.63 4.83 2.35
CA ASN A 160 10.29 5.37 2.12
C ASN A 160 10.34 6.79 1.57
N GLN A 161 11.23 7.63 2.08
CA GLN A 161 11.42 9.00 1.61
C GLN A 161 11.90 9.04 0.15
N GLU A 162 12.93 8.26 -0.18
CA GLU A 162 13.44 8.13 -1.55
C GLU A 162 12.37 7.62 -2.53
N MET A 163 11.62 6.59 -2.14
CA MET A 163 10.52 6.05 -2.95
C MET A 163 9.37 7.05 -3.15
N GLN A 164 9.10 7.93 -2.18
CA GLN A 164 8.11 9.00 -2.33
C GLN A 164 8.58 10.05 -3.35
N GLY A 165 9.86 10.40 -3.35
CA GLY A 165 10.46 11.30 -4.33
C GLY A 165 10.27 10.81 -5.77
N LEU A 166 10.48 9.52 -6.02
CA LEU A 166 10.26 8.91 -7.35
C LEU A 166 8.80 8.95 -7.81
N ARG A 167 7.84 8.82 -6.88
CA ARG A 167 6.41 8.83 -7.22
C ARG A 167 5.89 10.21 -7.56
N GLY A 168 6.49 11.26 -6.98
CA GLY A 168 6.11 12.67 -7.19
C GLY A 168 6.73 13.30 -8.44
N GLY A 169 7.85 12.75 -8.93
CA GLY A 169 8.71 13.39 -9.93
C GLY A 169 8.31 13.18 -11.39
N GLY A 170 7.28 12.42 -11.70
CA GLY A 170 7.00 12.02 -13.09
C GLY A 170 8.14 11.14 -13.63
N GLY A 171 7.96 10.54 -14.78
CA GLY A 171 9.01 9.73 -15.40
C GLY A 171 8.45 8.44 -16.01
N ASP A 172 9.30 7.72 -16.71
CA ASP A 172 8.93 6.43 -17.29
C ASP A 172 8.63 5.41 -16.19
N PHE A 173 7.50 4.73 -16.32
CA PHE A 173 7.04 3.76 -15.33
C PHE A 173 8.04 2.60 -15.15
N GLN A 174 8.64 2.12 -16.24
CA GLN A 174 9.58 1.00 -16.18
C GLN A 174 10.90 1.43 -15.52
N GLU A 175 11.38 2.64 -15.82
CA GLU A 175 12.57 3.20 -15.19
C GLU A 175 12.36 3.39 -13.68
N ASN A 176 11.23 3.94 -13.28
CA ASN A 176 10.87 4.09 -11.87
C ASN A 176 10.77 2.74 -11.14
N GLN A 177 10.25 1.70 -11.79
CA GLN A 177 10.21 0.35 -11.24
C GLN A 177 11.62 -0.21 -11.01
N LYS A 178 12.54 -0.02 -11.96
CA LYS A 178 13.93 -0.46 -11.81
C LYS A 178 14.62 0.28 -10.66
N LYS A 179 14.43 1.60 -10.57
CA LYS A 179 14.98 2.41 -9.47
C LYS A 179 14.45 1.94 -8.11
N MET A 180 13.13 1.72 -7.98
CA MET A 180 12.55 1.20 -6.74
C MET A 180 13.08 -0.20 -6.37
N ALA A 181 13.32 -1.06 -7.35
CA ALA A 181 13.90 -2.37 -7.11
C ALA A 181 15.36 -2.27 -6.60
N ALA A 182 16.15 -1.38 -7.21
CA ALA A 182 17.52 -1.12 -6.77
C ALA A 182 17.58 -0.56 -5.34
N MET A 183 16.73 0.42 -5.02
CA MET A 183 16.65 0.99 -3.67
C MET A 183 16.25 -0.05 -2.61
N ARG A 184 15.30 -0.93 -2.93
CA ARG A 184 14.92 -2.03 -2.02
C ARG A 184 16.08 -3.00 -1.79
N LYS A 185 16.83 -3.32 -2.85
CA LYS A 185 18.00 -4.19 -2.76
C LYS A 185 19.05 -3.58 -1.86
N GLU A 186 19.39 -2.30 -2.07
CA GLU A 186 20.36 -1.57 -1.25
C GLU A 186 19.92 -1.51 0.23
N ALA A 187 18.66 -1.17 0.50
CA ALA A 187 18.13 -1.18 1.86
C ALA A 187 18.22 -2.56 2.50
N MET A 188 17.96 -3.63 1.73
CA MET A 188 18.08 -5.00 2.21
C MET A 188 19.52 -5.36 2.55
N GLU A 189 20.49 -4.94 1.74
CA GLU A 189 21.92 -5.12 1.99
C GLU A 189 22.34 -4.38 3.27
N LYS A 190 21.92 -3.12 3.45
CA LYS A 190 22.15 -2.35 4.68
C LYS A 190 21.58 -3.03 5.91
N ILE A 191 20.34 -3.51 5.85
CA ILE A 191 19.70 -4.24 6.96
C ILE A 191 20.47 -5.53 7.26
N THR A 192 20.84 -6.30 6.23
CA THR A 192 21.58 -7.55 6.41
C THR A 192 22.95 -7.30 7.06
N ALA A 193 23.60 -6.17 6.79
CA ALA A 193 24.84 -5.78 7.43
C ALA A 193 24.70 -5.45 8.92
N VAL A 194 23.50 -5.07 9.38
CA VAL A 194 23.20 -4.82 10.81
C VAL A 194 22.99 -6.13 11.59
N LEU A 195 22.64 -7.23 10.90
CA LEU A 195 22.33 -8.52 11.52
C LEU A 195 23.60 -9.30 11.87
N THR A 196 23.55 -10.05 12.97
CA THR A 196 24.55 -11.08 13.27
C THR A 196 24.42 -12.27 12.32
N ASP A 197 25.40 -13.14 12.29
CA ASP A 197 25.37 -14.31 11.42
C ASP A 197 24.25 -15.31 11.82
N ASP A 198 23.98 -15.45 13.10
CA ASP A 198 22.85 -16.26 13.57
C ASP A 198 21.51 -15.66 13.14
N GLN A 199 21.36 -14.33 13.21
CA GLN A 199 20.16 -13.63 12.74
C GLN A 199 19.98 -13.75 11.22
N LYS A 200 21.06 -13.69 10.44
CA LYS A 200 21.02 -13.94 8.98
C LYS A 200 20.57 -15.36 8.67
N LYS A 201 21.06 -16.35 9.43
CA LYS A 201 20.63 -17.74 9.28
C LYS A 201 19.15 -17.88 9.60
N SER A 202 18.70 -17.35 10.73
CA SER A 202 17.28 -17.35 11.10
C SER A 202 16.41 -16.64 10.07
N TRP A 203 16.87 -15.51 9.50
CA TRP A 203 16.15 -14.84 8.44
C TRP A 203 16.00 -15.70 7.18
N LYS A 204 17.05 -16.43 6.79
CA LYS A 204 17.01 -17.35 5.66
C LYS A 204 16.01 -18.50 5.92
N GLU A 205 15.95 -19.01 7.13
CA GLU A 205 14.98 -20.05 7.53
C GLU A 205 13.54 -19.50 7.52
N LEU A 206 13.33 -18.27 7.99
CA LEU A 206 12.02 -17.59 7.99
C LEU A 206 11.51 -17.33 6.58
N THR A 207 12.39 -16.94 5.66
CA THR A 207 12.01 -16.64 4.27
C THR A 207 11.96 -17.88 3.38
N GLY A 208 12.66 -18.97 3.75
CA GLY A 208 12.70 -20.22 3.00
C GLY A 208 13.30 -20.06 1.60
N GLU A 209 12.89 -20.94 0.68
CA GLU A 209 13.36 -20.93 -0.70
C GLU A 209 12.96 -19.63 -1.42
N PRO A 210 13.86 -19.03 -2.22
CA PRO A 210 13.58 -17.82 -2.98
C PRO A 210 12.37 -17.98 -3.89
N TYR A 211 11.51 -16.95 -3.91
CA TYR A 211 10.36 -16.86 -4.80
C TYR A 211 10.40 -15.55 -5.58
N GLU A 212 10.38 -15.62 -6.90
CA GLU A 212 10.32 -14.43 -7.76
C GLU A 212 8.88 -13.97 -7.93
N PHE A 213 8.46 -12.99 -7.13
CA PHE A 213 7.13 -12.42 -7.24
C PHE A 213 6.98 -11.58 -8.52
N LYS A 214 6.05 -12.00 -9.38
CA LYS A 214 5.72 -11.27 -10.62
C LYS A 214 4.35 -10.63 -10.51
N PHE A 215 4.30 -9.32 -10.75
CA PHE A 215 3.03 -8.61 -10.83
C PHE A 215 2.27 -9.03 -12.10
N GLU A 216 1.05 -9.47 -11.95
CA GLU A 216 0.19 -9.77 -13.11
C GLU A 216 -0.34 -8.46 -13.72
N ALA A 217 -0.37 -8.42 -15.07
CA ALA A 217 -0.95 -7.30 -15.79
C ALA A 217 -2.44 -7.18 -15.42
N GLY A 218 -2.82 -6.06 -14.80
CA GLY A 218 -4.18 -5.82 -14.33
C GLY A 218 -4.36 -5.85 -12.80
N GLN A 219 -3.43 -6.38 -12.04
CA GLN A 219 -3.52 -6.43 -10.57
C GLN A 219 -3.53 -5.02 -9.94
N PHE A 220 -3.04 -4.01 -10.67
CA PHE A 220 -3.09 -2.58 -10.32
C PHE A 220 -3.85 -1.73 -11.35
N GLY A 221 -4.52 -2.37 -12.29
CA GLY A 221 -5.27 -1.72 -13.34
C GLY A 221 -6.53 -1.05 -12.80
N GLY A 222 -6.40 0.14 -12.22
CA GLY A 222 -7.48 1.11 -12.28
C GLY A 222 -7.93 1.21 -13.73
N ARG A 223 -9.22 1.08 -14.00
CA ARG A 223 -9.88 1.18 -15.31
C ARG A 223 -9.18 2.20 -16.20
N ARG A 224 -8.34 1.74 -17.13
CA ARG A 224 -8.02 2.53 -18.33
C ARG A 224 -9.36 2.78 -19.00
N GLY A 225 -9.80 4.03 -18.96
CA GLY A 225 -10.98 4.44 -19.68
C GLY A 225 -10.89 3.91 -21.11
N LYS A 226 -11.86 3.10 -21.55
CA LYS A 226 -12.04 2.80 -22.95
C LYS A 226 -12.04 4.12 -23.69
N LYS A 227 -10.99 4.42 -24.48
CA LYS A 227 -11.09 5.37 -25.57
C LYS A 227 -12.31 4.92 -26.37
N LYS A 228 -13.38 5.71 -26.34
CA LYS A 228 -14.40 5.65 -27.37
C LYS A 228 -13.73 6.16 -28.63
N ASP A 229 -13.36 5.25 -29.50
CA ASP A 229 -13.09 5.60 -30.88
C ASP A 229 -14.43 6.06 -31.44
N GLY A 230 -14.54 7.39 -31.64
CA GLY A 230 -15.68 8.00 -32.29
C GLY A 230 -15.58 7.75 -33.80
N VAL A 231 -16.68 7.30 -34.35
CA VAL A 231 -17.03 7.43 -35.76
C VAL A 231 -17.63 8.80 -35.96
#